data_88892e23a1c56699892ccdd1dee273a0
#
_entry.id   88892e23a1c56699892ccdd1dee273a0
#
_cell.length_a   1.000
_cell.length_b   1.000
_cell.length_c   1.000
_cell.angle_alpha   90.00
_cell.angle_beta   90.00
_cell.angle_gamma   90.00
#
_symmetry.space_group_name_H-M   'P 1'
#
loop_
_entity.id
_entity.type
_entity.pdbx_description
1 polymer ?
#
loop_
_entity_poly.entity_id
_entity_poly.type
_entity_poly.pdbx_seq_one_letter_code
_entity_poly.pdbx_strand_id
1 'polypeptide(L)'
;MTTNNAAELGKAIERNENSITVEGDLAKMTVKITGVGQVAWLIAGGAIAVAIVAILAMPAAPAAGSPGLIAESVALGAGGAAAVSVLGVSATVAAISMGVGAKSKNVVKKLRDNYNIQKISDSKVILTRKK
;
A
#
# COMPACT_ATOMS: atom_id res chain seq x y z
N MET A 1 17.49 1.20 1.60
CA MET A 1 16.66 0.05 1.97
C MET A 1 16.10 -0.60 0.72
N THR A 2 16.02 -1.90 0.69
CA THR A 2 15.46 -2.67 -0.43
C THR A 2 14.38 -3.59 0.10
N THR A 3 13.22 -3.65 -0.54
CA THR A 3 12.12 -4.50 -0.11
C THR A 3 11.31 -5.03 -1.29
N ASN A 4 10.74 -6.21 -1.12
CA ASN A 4 9.72 -6.78 -2.02
C ASN A 4 8.44 -7.13 -1.25
N ASN A 5 8.31 -6.64 -0.03
CA ASN A 5 7.20 -6.95 0.87
C ASN A 5 6.42 -5.66 1.18
N ALA A 6 5.12 -5.69 0.94
CA ALA A 6 4.27 -4.52 1.12
C ALA A 6 4.25 -4.02 2.57
N ALA A 7 4.21 -4.91 3.56
CA ALA A 7 4.22 -4.52 4.96
C ALA A 7 5.53 -3.82 5.35
N GLU A 8 6.66 -4.33 4.86
CA GLU A 8 7.96 -3.70 5.09
C GLU A 8 8.06 -2.35 4.40
N LEU A 9 7.52 -2.23 3.19
CA LEU A 9 7.46 -0.95 2.49
C LEU A 9 6.66 0.07 3.29
N GLY A 10 5.52 -0.33 3.83
CA GLY A 10 4.71 0.53 4.69
C GLY A 10 5.46 1.01 5.91
N LYS A 11 6.18 0.13 6.58
CA LYS A 11 7.02 0.48 7.73
C LYS A 11 8.12 1.47 7.36
N ALA A 12 8.76 1.26 6.22
CA ALA A 12 9.83 2.15 5.76
C ALA A 12 9.29 3.56 5.45
N ILE A 13 8.13 3.65 4.81
CA ILE A 13 7.47 4.92 4.52
C ILE A 13 7.11 5.64 5.83
N GLU A 14 6.57 4.91 6.80
CA GLU A 14 6.19 5.48 8.10
C GLU A 14 7.40 5.99 8.87
N ARG A 15 8.56 5.34 8.71
CA ARG A 15 9.82 5.80 9.31
C ARG A 15 10.47 6.95 8.55
N ASN A 16 9.87 7.40 7.45
CA ASN A 16 10.40 8.46 6.60
C ASN A 16 11.78 8.14 6.01
N GLU A 17 11.99 6.91 5.58
CA GLU A 17 13.23 6.52 4.91
C GLU A 17 13.48 7.41 3.70
N ASN A 18 14.70 7.88 3.52
CA ASN A 18 15.04 8.81 2.43
C ASN A 18 15.01 8.15 1.06
N SER A 19 15.40 6.89 0.98
CA SER A 19 15.44 6.13 -0.26
C SER A 19 15.02 4.70 0.00
N ILE A 20 14.09 4.21 -0.81
CA ILE A 20 13.58 2.84 -0.71
C ILE A 20 13.61 2.24 -2.11
N THR A 21 14.31 1.11 -2.27
CA THR A 21 14.27 0.33 -3.50
C THR A 21 13.21 -0.75 -3.38
N VAL A 22 12.25 -0.73 -4.28
CA VAL A 22 11.15 -1.71 -4.30
C VAL A 22 11.37 -2.66 -5.47
N GLU A 23 11.30 -3.96 -5.22
CA GLU A 23 11.57 -4.99 -6.21
C GLU A 23 10.40 -5.95 -6.38
N GLY A 24 10.39 -6.68 -7.49
CA GLY A 24 9.41 -7.71 -7.79
C GLY A 24 8.05 -7.15 -8.17
N ASP A 25 7.01 -7.90 -7.90
CA ASP A 25 5.64 -7.50 -8.22
C ASP A 25 5.20 -6.26 -7.43
N LEU A 26 5.75 -6.06 -6.26
CA LEU A 26 5.48 -4.88 -5.44
C LEU A 26 5.87 -3.59 -6.18
N ALA A 27 6.95 -3.61 -6.95
CA ALA A 27 7.35 -2.46 -7.77
C ALA A 27 6.25 -2.09 -8.77
N LYS A 28 5.67 -3.06 -9.44
CA LYS A 28 4.56 -2.84 -10.38
C LYS A 28 3.34 -2.25 -9.67
N MET A 29 3.01 -2.78 -8.51
CA MET A 29 1.87 -2.30 -7.71
C MET A 29 2.09 -0.89 -7.22
N THR A 30 3.31 -0.55 -6.82
CA THR A 30 3.69 0.79 -6.37
C THR A 30 3.52 1.81 -7.49
N VAL A 31 3.98 1.48 -8.69
CA VAL A 31 3.79 2.34 -9.88
C VAL A 31 2.30 2.55 -10.15
N LYS A 32 1.51 1.49 -10.08
CA LYS A 32 0.07 1.57 -10.31
C LYS A 32 -0.64 2.45 -9.27
N ILE A 33 -0.32 2.28 -7.99
CA ILE A 33 -0.91 3.07 -6.91
C ILE A 33 -0.58 4.55 -7.08
N THR A 34 0.66 4.88 -7.38
CA THR A 34 1.09 6.28 -7.50
C THR A 34 0.71 6.91 -8.82
N GLY A 35 0.41 6.11 -9.85
CA GLY A 35 0.01 6.59 -11.16
C GLY A 35 -1.49 6.90 -11.27
N VAL A 36 -2.30 6.58 -10.29
CA VAL A 36 -3.73 6.87 -10.31
C VAL A 36 -3.98 8.37 -10.23
N GLY A 37 -4.89 8.87 -11.05
CA GLY A 37 -5.26 10.28 -11.05
C GLY A 37 -5.89 10.72 -9.73
N GLN A 38 -5.84 12.01 -9.44
CA GLN A 38 -6.27 12.55 -8.15
C GLN A 38 -7.73 12.22 -7.83
N VAL A 39 -8.63 12.34 -8.78
CA VAL A 39 -10.06 12.08 -8.57
C VAL A 39 -10.30 10.60 -8.25
N ALA A 40 -9.73 9.71 -9.04
CA ALA A 40 -9.84 8.26 -8.81
C ALA A 40 -9.19 7.87 -7.48
N TRP A 41 -8.08 8.51 -7.13
CA TRP A 41 -7.40 8.26 -5.86
C TRP A 41 -8.24 8.67 -4.65
N LEU A 42 -8.99 9.76 -4.72
CA LEU A 42 -9.86 10.17 -3.61
C LEU A 42 -10.85 9.06 -3.24
N ILE A 43 -11.36 8.35 -4.24
CA ILE A 43 -12.26 7.22 -4.02
C ILE A 43 -11.50 6.01 -3.48
N ALA A 44 -10.44 5.60 -4.17
CA ALA A 44 -9.66 4.41 -3.80
C ALA A 44 -8.96 4.58 -2.46
N GLY A 45 -8.37 5.74 -2.21
CA GLY A 45 -7.65 6.04 -0.98
C GLY A 45 -8.57 6.03 0.24
N GLY A 46 -9.77 6.54 0.10
CA GLY A 46 -10.76 6.48 1.18
C GLY A 46 -11.15 5.05 1.51
N ALA A 47 -11.40 4.22 0.51
CA ALA A 47 -11.74 2.82 0.70
C ALA A 47 -10.57 2.04 1.35
N ILE A 48 -9.35 2.30 0.91
CA ILE A 48 -8.14 1.68 1.48
C ILE A 48 -7.99 2.08 2.95
N ALA A 49 -8.16 3.35 3.28
CA ALA A 49 -8.04 3.82 4.65
C ALA A 49 -9.06 3.15 5.57
N VAL A 50 -10.32 3.02 5.12
CA VAL A 50 -11.36 2.32 5.88
C VAL A 50 -10.98 0.86 6.10
N ALA A 51 -10.47 0.18 5.06
CA ALA A 51 -10.06 -1.21 5.15
C ALA A 51 -8.91 -1.40 6.16
N ILE A 52 -7.92 -0.51 6.14
CA ILE A 52 -6.79 -0.55 7.08
C ILE A 52 -7.28 -0.39 8.52
N VAL A 53 -8.14 0.60 8.77
CA VAL A 53 -8.69 0.83 10.11
C VAL A 53 -9.48 -0.38 10.59
N ALA A 54 -10.28 -0.99 9.72
CA ALA A 54 -11.06 -2.18 10.06
C ALA A 54 -10.14 -3.35 10.47
N ILE A 55 -9.06 -3.57 9.74
CA ILE A 55 -8.10 -4.64 10.07
C ILE A 55 -7.37 -4.34 11.38
N LEU A 56 -6.91 -3.12 11.59
CA LEU A 56 -6.20 -2.73 12.80
C LEU A 56 -7.10 -2.76 14.04
N ALA A 57 -8.39 -2.63 13.88
CA ALA A 57 -9.36 -2.69 14.97
C ALA A 57 -9.76 -4.12 15.36
N MET A 58 -9.35 -5.13 14.61
CA MET A 58 -9.64 -6.52 14.94
C MET A 58 -8.96 -6.91 16.25
N PRO A 59 -9.70 -7.48 17.22
CA PRO A 59 -9.20 -7.70 18.58
C PRO A 59 -8.16 -8.82 18.72
N ALA A 60 -8.03 -9.66 17.74
CA ALA A 60 -6.99 -10.68 17.72
C ALA A 60 -6.36 -10.64 16.37
N ALA A 61 -5.16 -10.07 16.27
CA ALA A 61 -4.35 -10.36 15.12
C ALA A 61 -4.31 -11.87 15.00
N PRO A 62 -4.92 -12.48 13.99
CA PRO A 62 -4.90 -13.92 13.90
C PRO A 62 -3.45 -14.34 13.78
N ALA A 63 -3.00 -15.05 14.80
CA ALA A 63 -1.64 -15.58 14.84
C ALA A 63 -1.33 -16.44 13.61
N ALA A 64 -2.34 -16.83 12.89
CA ALA A 64 -2.22 -17.71 11.73
C ALA A 64 -2.34 -17.01 10.38
N GLY A 65 -2.73 -15.74 10.33
CA GLY A 65 -2.94 -15.05 9.08
C GLY A 65 -1.77 -14.14 8.72
N SER A 66 -1.23 -14.25 7.51
CA SER A 66 -0.35 -13.21 7.01
C SER A 66 -1.19 -11.94 6.80
N PRO A 67 -0.61 -10.75 6.95
CA PRO A 67 -1.34 -9.50 6.66
C PRO A 67 -1.94 -9.47 5.26
N GLY A 68 -1.31 -10.14 4.31
CA GLY A 68 -1.81 -10.24 2.94
C GLY A 68 -3.14 -10.98 2.81
N LEU A 69 -3.35 -12.06 3.56
CA LEU A 69 -4.61 -12.81 3.52
C LEU A 69 -5.77 -12.00 4.10
N ILE A 70 -5.53 -11.28 5.18
CA ILE A 70 -6.54 -10.40 5.79
C ILE A 70 -6.87 -9.25 4.84
N ALA A 71 -5.85 -8.63 4.25
CA ALA A 71 -6.03 -7.55 3.30
C ALA A 71 -6.81 -8.00 2.08
N GLU A 72 -6.55 -9.20 1.56
CA GLU A 72 -7.29 -9.75 0.44
C GLU A 72 -8.77 -9.95 0.78
N SER A 73 -9.07 -10.53 1.93
CA SER A 73 -10.44 -10.73 2.39
C SER A 73 -11.20 -9.40 2.50
N VAL A 74 -10.56 -8.37 3.03
CA VAL A 74 -11.17 -7.05 3.17
C VAL A 74 -11.31 -6.36 1.81
N ALA A 75 -10.31 -6.50 0.93
CA ALA A 75 -10.37 -5.92 -0.42
C ALA A 75 -11.51 -6.51 -1.26
N LEU A 76 -11.75 -7.81 -1.13
CA LEU A 76 -12.84 -8.49 -1.83
C LEU A 76 -14.19 -8.32 -1.15
N GLY A 77 -14.20 -7.87 0.11
CA GLY A 77 -15.40 -7.63 0.91
C GLY A 77 -15.87 -6.18 0.84
N ALA A 78 -16.67 -5.79 1.83
CA ALA A 78 -17.38 -4.51 1.84
C ALA A 78 -16.47 -3.27 1.87
N GLY A 79 -15.28 -3.38 2.43
CA GLY A 79 -14.42 -2.21 2.64
C GLY A 79 -13.54 -1.83 1.46
N GLY A 80 -13.25 -2.77 0.55
CA GLY A 80 -12.25 -2.58 -0.48
C GLY A 80 -12.76 -2.50 -1.92
N ALA A 81 -14.05 -2.71 -2.14
CA ALA A 81 -14.60 -2.83 -3.49
C ALA A 81 -14.33 -1.61 -4.38
N ALA A 82 -14.43 -0.41 -3.83
CA ALA A 82 -14.19 0.82 -4.59
C ALA A 82 -12.72 0.94 -5.01
N ALA A 83 -11.79 0.57 -4.14
CA ALA A 83 -10.36 0.57 -4.46
C ALA A 83 -10.04 -0.49 -5.52
N VAL A 84 -10.65 -1.67 -5.44
CA VAL A 84 -10.46 -2.74 -6.42
C VAL A 84 -10.91 -2.30 -7.82
N SER A 85 -12.00 -1.55 -7.93
CA SER A 85 -12.46 -1.06 -9.22
C SER A 85 -11.51 -0.05 -9.85
N VAL A 86 -10.72 0.66 -9.07
CA VAL A 86 -9.73 1.65 -9.53
C VAL A 86 -8.36 1.02 -9.75
N LEU A 87 -7.88 0.25 -8.78
CA LEU A 87 -6.50 -0.25 -8.73
C LEU A 87 -6.36 -1.71 -9.16
N GLY A 88 -7.44 -2.48 -9.10
CA GLY A 88 -7.37 -3.93 -9.22
C GLY A 88 -7.06 -4.59 -7.88
N VAL A 89 -7.27 -5.90 -7.81
CA VAL A 89 -7.15 -6.66 -6.55
C VAL A 89 -5.74 -6.60 -6.00
N SER A 90 -4.72 -6.89 -6.82
CA SER A 90 -3.32 -6.99 -6.36
C SER A 90 -2.81 -5.68 -5.78
N ALA A 91 -3.05 -4.56 -6.47
CA ALA A 91 -2.60 -3.25 -6.00
C ALA A 91 -3.36 -2.82 -4.74
N THR A 92 -4.65 -3.12 -4.65
CA THR A 92 -5.46 -2.84 -3.46
C THR A 92 -4.95 -3.64 -2.26
N VAL A 93 -4.69 -4.92 -2.42
CA VAL A 93 -4.13 -5.77 -1.36
C VAL A 93 -2.77 -5.24 -0.91
N ALA A 94 -1.91 -4.85 -1.83
CA ALA A 94 -0.60 -4.28 -1.50
C ALA A 94 -0.75 -2.98 -0.68
N ALA A 95 -1.64 -2.10 -1.08
CA ALA A 95 -1.87 -0.83 -0.37
C ALA A 95 -2.39 -1.08 1.05
N ILE A 96 -3.34 -1.98 1.21
CA ILE A 96 -3.87 -2.34 2.53
C ILE A 96 -2.78 -2.97 3.40
N SER A 97 -1.97 -3.86 2.83
CA SER A 97 -0.86 -4.50 3.54
C SER A 97 0.19 -3.49 4.00
N MET A 98 0.48 -2.48 3.20
CA MET A 98 1.37 -1.38 3.62
C MET A 98 0.82 -0.66 4.85
N GLY A 99 -0.46 -0.33 4.84
CA GLY A 99 -1.09 0.35 5.98
C GLY A 99 -1.12 -0.50 7.23
N VAL A 100 -1.42 -1.77 7.10
CA VAL A 100 -1.45 -2.70 8.24
C VAL A 100 -0.04 -2.88 8.81
N GLY A 101 0.97 -3.04 7.95
CA GLY A 101 2.36 -3.16 8.38
C GLY A 101 2.87 -1.93 9.10
N ALA A 102 2.50 -0.75 8.62
CA ALA A 102 2.87 0.54 9.22
C ALA A 102 1.98 0.90 10.43
N LYS A 103 0.88 0.20 10.62
CA LYS A 103 -0.16 0.55 11.61
C LYS A 103 -0.68 1.97 11.40
N SER A 104 -0.82 2.38 10.14
CA SER A 104 -1.24 3.72 9.78
C SER A 104 -2.12 3.70 8.53
N LYS A 105 -3.31 4.30 8.63
CA LYS A 105 -4.20 4.45 7.48
C LYS A 105 -3.68 5.44 6.45
N ASN A 106 -2.71 6.26 6.82
CA ASN A 106 -2.21 7.36 5.97
C ASN A 106 -0.92 7.00 5.21
N VAL A 107 -0.41 5.78 5.36
CA VAL A 107 0.88 5.41 4.78
C VAL A 107 0.88 5.50 3.25
N VAL A 108 -0.20 5.10 2.60
CA VAL A 108 -0.29 5.15 1.14
C VAL A 108 -0.38 6.59 0.65
N LYS A 109 -1.05 7.45 1.40
CA LYS A 109 -1.06 8.88 1.13
C LYS A 109 0.34 9.48 1.26
N LYS A 110 1.10 9.09 2.27
CA LYS A 110 2.51 9.49 2.40
C LYS A 110 3.33 9.04 1.20
N LEU A 111 3.13 7.81 0.74
CA LEU A 111 3.81 7.30 -0.45
C LEU A 111 3.55 8.20 -1.65
N ARG A 112 2.30 8.58 -1.88
CA ARG A 112 1.94 9.40 -3.03
C ARG A 112 2.43 10.85 -2.89
N ASP A 113 2.34 11.42 -1.69
CA ASP A 113 2.58 12.84 -1.47
C ASP A 113 4.04 13.15 -1.16
N ASN A 114 4.75 12.23 -0.50
CA ASN A 114 6.07 12.51 0.05
C ASN A 114 7.22 11.84 -0.71
N TYR A 115 6.93 11.01 -1.70
CA TYR A 115 7.96 10.28 -2.44
C TYR A 115 7.88 10.53 -3.94
N ASN A 116 9.04 10.64 -4.55
CA ASN A 116 9.18 10.60 -6.00
C ASN A 116 9.50 9.17 -6.41
N ILE A 117 8.96 8.73 -7.54
CA ILE A 117 9.18 7.39 -8.05
C ILE A 117 10.07 7.44 -9.28
N GLN A 118 11.15 6.66 -9.23
CA GLN A 118 12.01 6.46 -10.37
C GLN A 118 11.91 4.99 -10.79
N LYS A 119 11.30 4.75 -11.94
CA LYS A 119 11.19 3.40 -12.49
C LYS A 119 12.50 3.01 -13.14
N ILE A 120 13.15 1.98 -12.60
CA ILE A 120 14.41 1.45 -13.13
C ILE A 120 14.14 0.36 -14.16
N SER A 121 13.17 -0.53 -13.85
CA SER A 121 12.74 -1.61 -14.75
C SER A 121 11.29 -1.97 -14.43
N ASP A 122 10.74 -2.97 -15.12
CA ASP A 122 9.36 -3.42 -14.84
C ASP A 122 9.19 -3.99 -13.43
N SER A 123 10.27 -4.43 -12.81
CA SER A 123 10.23 -5.05 -11.48
C SER A 123 11.11 -4.34 -10.47
N LYS A 124 11.53 -3.10 -10.73
CA LYS A 124 12.35 -2.34 -9.79
C LYS A 124 12.07 -0.85 -9.90
N VAL A 125 11.74 -0.24 -8.77
CA VAL A 125 11.57 1.21 -8.66
C VAL A 125 12.30 1.72 -7.44
N ILE A 126 12.73 2.98 -7.49
CA ILE A 126 13.35 3.66 -6.36
C ILE A 126 12.43 4.79 -5.92
N LEU A 127 12.11 4.78 -4.64
CA LEU A 127 11.33 5.84 -4.00
C LEU A 127 12.29 6.77 -3.29
N THR A 128 12.25 8.05 -3.62
CA THR A 128 13.07 9.06 -2.97
C THR A 128 12.17 10.07 -2.28
N ARG A 129 12.39 10.29 -0.99
CA ARG A 129 11.57 11.20 -0.22
C ARG A 129 11.74 12.64 -0.72
N LYS A 130 10.64 13.33 -0.91
CA LYS A 130 10.64 14.76 -1.22
C LYS A 130 11.10 15.54 0.00
N LYS A 131 11.89 16.55 -0.24
CA LYS A 131 12.32 17.47 0.82
C LYS A 131 11.29 18.56 1.05
#